data_51184a02dea78e08b209b3b53681907d
#
_entry.id   51184a02dea78e08b209b3b53681907d
#
_cell.length_a   1.000
_cell.length_b   1.000
_cell.length_c   1.000
_cell.angle_alpha   90.00
_cell.angle_beta   90.00
_cell.angle_gamma   90.00
#
_symmetry.space_group_name_H-M   'P 1'
#
loop_
_entity.id
_entity.type
_entity.pdbx_description
1 polymer ?
#
loop_
_entity_poly.entity_id
_entity_poly.type
_entity_poly.pdbx_seq_one_letter_code
_entity_poly.pdbx_strand_id
1 'polypeptide(L)'
;MVARPFSHDPSATAAFAALRESQPVVARDERLRVVVIGGGTGAPVSIRTLLSMGLDTSAVVAMADDGGSTGILREEADVTPPGDVRKCIAAMAADPNDPLTKAFKYRFSFARNHTLGNLMLSALEDAAGSFPEAISICERLLDARGHVYPSTLDRVTLTARTRDGRSLEGQAVACHSRTALERVGLRAAHEVVPYQPALEAIREADLIVLGPGSLFTSIIPNLLVPGVVDAIRASKG
;
A
#
# COMPACT_ATOMS: atom_id res chain seq x y z
N MET A 1 -6.90 21.79 -19.83
CA MET A 1 -7.68 22.05 -18.60
C MET A 1 -8.45 20.76 -18.32
N VAL A 2 -7.85 19.82 -17.59
CA VAL A 2 -8.48 18.55 -17.25
C VAL A 2 -9.44 18.82 -16.10
N ALA A 3 -10.73 18.60 -16.30
CA ALA A 3 -11.74 18.71 -15.25
C ALA A 3 -11.37 17.71 -14.13
N ARG A 4 -11.27 18.19 -12.88
CA ARG A 4 -11.12 17.31 -11.71
C ARG A 4 -12.33 16.38 -11.68
N PRO A 5 -12.14 15.06 -11.50
CA PRO A 5 -13.22 14.08 -11.63
C PRO A 5 -14.26 14.12 -10.50
N PHE A 6 -14.03 14.89 -9.44
CA PHE A 6 -14.92 14.93 -8.27
C PHE A 6 -15.21 16.38 -7.85
N SER A 7 -16.51 16.72 -7.71
CA SER A 7 -16.94 17.98 -7.11
C SER A 7 -16.94 17.86 -5.59
N HIS A 8 -16.43 18.86 -4.86
CA HIS A 8 -16.55 18.93 -3.41
C HIS A 8 -18.03 19.00 -3.02
N ASP A 9 -18.55 17.92 -2.41
CA ASP A 9 -19.85 17.89 -1.75
C ASP A 9 -19.66 18.08 -0.23
N PRO A 10 -20.17 19.17 0.37
CA PRO A 10 -20.04 19.45 1.80
C PRO A 10 -20.66 18.36 2.69
N SER A 11 -21.64 17.60 2.18
CA SER A 11 -22.29 16.50 2.94
C SER A 11 -21.37 15.31 3.14
N ALA A 12 -20.43 15.06 2.20
CA ALA A 12 -19.42 14.03 2.34
C ALA A 12 -18.47 14.31 3.52
N THR A 13 -18.10 15.58 3.73
CA THR A 13 -17.21 15.99 4.81
C THR A 13 -17.78 15.68 6.20
N ALA A 14 -19.09 15.86 6.39
CA ALA A 14 -19.77 15.54 7.66
C ALA A 14 -19.82 14.02 7.92
N ALA A 15 -20.05 13.20 6.89
CA ALA A 15 -20.03 11.74 7.01
C ALA A 15 -18.63 11.23 7.39
N PHE A 16 -17.56 11.80 6.80
CA PHE A 16 -16.18 11.47 7.15
C PHE A 16 -15.80 11.92 8.56
N ALA A 17 -16.31 13.07 9.04
CA ALA A 17 -16.09 13.51 10.41
C ALA A 17 -16.71 12.54 11.44
N ALA A 18 -17.93 12.05 11.19
CA ALA A 18 -18.59 11.07 12.04
C ALA A 18 -17.84 9.73 12.12
N LEU A 19 -17.18 9.30 11.02
CA LEU A 19 -16.32 8.12 11.00
C LEU A 19 -15.02 8.31 11.80
N ARG A 20 -14.53 9.54 11.94
CA ARG A 20 -13.34 9.86 12.76
C ARG A 20 -13.60 9.75 14.27
N GLU A 21 -14.80 10.12 14.73
CA GLU A 21 -15.14 10.16 16.16
C GLU A 21 -15.38 8.77 16.78
N SER A 22 -15.49 7.73 15.97
CA SER A 22 -15.83 6.37 16.44
C SER A 22 -14.62 5.48 16.76
N GLN A 23 -13.42 6.01 16.98
CA GLN A 23 -12.28 5.20 17.35
C GLN A 23 -12.36 4.76 18.82
N PRO A 24 -12.42 3.44 19.13
CA PRO A 24 -12.20 2.96 20.47
C PRO A 24 -10.74 3.18 20.85
N VAL A 25 -10.49 3.72 22.04
CA VAL A 25 -9.15 3.73 22.65
C VAL A 25 -8.76 2.28 22.93
N VAL A 26 -7.95 1.71 22.06
CA VAL A 26 -7.47 0.33 22.22
C VAL A 26 -6.42 0.32 23.34
N ALA A 27 -6.69 -0.42 24.41
CA ALA A 27 -5.66 -0.78 25.41
C ALA A 27 -4.48 -1.44 24.67
N ARG A 28 -3.23 -1.16 25.09
CA ARG A 28 -2.03 -1.81 24.53
C ARG A 28 -2.22 -3.33 24.66
N ASP A 29 -2.36 -3.98 23.52
CA ASP A 29 -2.46 -5.42 23.40
C ASP A 29 -1.07 -6.03 23.67
N GLU A 30 -1.00 -7.10 24.47
CA GLU A 30 0.24 -7.84 24.74
C GLU A 30 0.68 -8.73 23.56
N ARG A 31 -0.06 -8.70 22.42
CA ARG A 31 0.27 -9.48 21.23
C ARG A 31 1.57 -8.97 20.60
N LEU A 32 2.36 -9.92 20.08
CA LEU A 32 3.57 -9.59 19.31
C LEU A 32 3.19 -8.75 18.09
N ARG A 33 3.87 -7.62 17.92
CA ARG A 33 3.72 -6.71 16.79
C ARG A 33 4.58 -7.18 15.63
N VAL A 34 3.94 -7.46 14.52
CA VAL A 34 4.61 -7.97 13.32
C VAL A 34 4.43 -6.99 12.17
N VAL A 35 5.52 -6.66 11.50
CA VAL A 35 5.48 -5.83 10.29
C VAL A 35 5.88 -6.65 9.08
N VAL A 36 4.97 -6.72 8.09
CA VAL A 36 5.24 -7.32 6.78
C VAL A 36 5.71 -6.21 5.84
N ILE A 37 6.94 -6.29 5.35
CA ILE A 37 7.48 -5.35 4.35
C ILE A 37 7.42 -6.02 2.97
N GLY A 38 6.65 -5.41 2.05
CA GLY A 38 6.48 -5.99 0.72
C GLY A 38 5.44 -5.30 -0.13
N GLY A 39 4.84 -6.05 -1.04
CA GLY A 39 3.80 -5.60 -1.98
C GLY A 39 3.34 -6.75 -2.85
N GLY A 40 2.67 -6.45 -3.95
CA GLY A 40 2.21 -7.44 -4.92
C GLY A 40 1.16 -8.39 -4.36
N THR A 41 1.30 -9.66 -4.69
CA THR A 41 0.38 -10.74 -4.26
C THR A 41 0.91 -11.52 -3.06
N GLY A 42 2.18 -11.33 -2.70
CA GLY A 42 2.84 -12.09 -1.64
C GLY A 42 2.51 -11.56 -0.24
N ALA A 43 2.66 -10.26 0.00
CA ALA A 43 2.38 -9.65 1.29
C ALA A 43 0.98 -10.02 1.85
N PRO A 44 -0.12 -10.04 1.07
CA PRO A 44 -1.43 -10.54 1.50
C PRO A 44 -1.43 -11.97 2.06
N VAL A 45 -0.53 -12.83 1.62
CA VAL A 45 -0.43 -14.22 2.13
C VAL A 45 0.15 -14.20 3.53
N SER A 46 1.28 -13.51 3.73
CA SER A 46 1.90 -13.35 5.07
C SER A 46 0.92 -12.70 6.05
N ILE A 47 0.26 -11.62 5.64
CA ILE A 47 -0.71 -10.92 6.48
C ILE A 47 -1.79 -11.88 7.00
N ARG A 48 -2.44 -12.63 6.12
CA ARG A 48 -3.50 -13.58 6.54
C ARG A 48 -2.96 -14.66 7.47
N THR A 49 -1.77 -15.19 7.20
CA THR A 49 -1.14 -16.20 8.05
C THR A 49 -0.87 -15.66 9.44
N LEU A 50 -0.25 -14.48 9.55
CA LEU A 50 0.10 -13.87 10.82
C LEU A 50 -1.14 -13.49 11.65
N LEU A 51 -2.16 -12.92 10.99
CA LEU A 51 -3.46 -12.64 11.63
C LEU A 51 -4.15 -13.91 12.13
N SER A 52 -4.05 -15.04 11.38
CA SER A 52 -4.62 -16.33 11.82
C SER A 52 -3.88 -16.92 13.04
N MET A 53 -2.65 -16.48 13.28
CA MET A 53 -1.87 -16.82 14.48
C MET A 53 -2.17 -15.89 15.66
N GLY A 54 -3.07 -14.92 15.50
CA GLY A 54 -3.44 -13.95 16.54
C GLY A 54 -2.42 -12.83 16.76
N LEU A 55 -1.51 -12.60 15.81
CA LEU A 55 -0.47 -11.58 15.91
C LEU A 55 -1.01 -10.20 15.50
N ASP A 56 -0.53 -9.15 16.17
CA ASP A 56 -0.80 -7.76 15.78
C ASP A 56 0.02 -7.43 14.53
N THR A 57 -0.64 -7.36 13.38
CA THR A 57 0.02 -7.37 12.09
C THR A 57 -0.18 -6.06 11.35
N SER A 58 0.92 -5.41 10.98
CA SER A 58 0.94 -4.25 10.08
C SER A 58 1.67 -4.59 8.78
N ALA A 59 1.43 -3.80 7.73
CA ALA A 59 2.15 -3.93 6.47
C ALA A 59 2.75 -2.60 6.04
N VAL A 60 4.00 -2.63 5.56
CA VAL A 60 4.65 -1.50 4.88
C VAL A 60 4.77 -1.85 3.39
N VAL A 61 4.16 -1.01 2.55
CA VAL A 61 3.92 -1.30 1.14
C VAL A 61 4.67 -0.34 0.24
N ALA A 62 5.36 -0.90 -0.77
CA ALA A 62 6.05 -0.11 -1.78
C ALA A 62 5.08 0.67 -2.66
N MET A 63 5.42 1.92 -2.95
CA MET A 63 4.57 2.87 -3.68
C MET A 63 4.99 3.06 -5.15
N ALA A 64 5.73 2.09 -5.70
CA ALA A 64 6.22 2.14 -7.09
C ALA A 64 5.35 1.34 -8.08
N ASP A 65 4.18 0.80 -7.65
CA ASP A 65 3.28 0.03 -8.53
C ASP A 65 2.73 0.94 -9.66
N ASP A 66 2.91 0.50 -10.89
CA ASP A 66 2.44 1.15 -12.12
C ASP A 66 1.78 0.15 -13.08
N GLY A 67 1.42 -1.02 -12.57
CA GLY A 67 0.82 -2.09 -13.38
C GLY A 67 -0.71 -1.99 -13.48
N GLY A 68 -1.24 -2.40 -14.63
CA GLY A 68 -2.68 -2.59 -14.86
C GLY A 68 -3.56 -1.42 -14.38
N SER A 69 -4.54 -1.69 -13.53
CA SER A 69 -5.47 -0.68 -12.99
C SER A 69 -4.76 0.47 -12.26
N THR A 70 -3.68 0.17 -11.54
CA THR A 70 -2.90 1.17 -10.80
C THR A 70 -2.22 2.15 -11.76
N GLY A 71 -1.56 1.63 -12.81
CA GLY A 71 -0.88 2.47 -13.80
C GLY A 71 -1.85 3.43 -14.49
N ILE A 72 -3.02 2.93 -14.91
CA ILE A 72 -4.05 3.77 -15.53
C ILE A 72 -4.49 4.90 -14.60
N LEU A 73 -4.77 4.60 -13.33
CA LEU A 73 -5.20 5.60 -12.36
C LEU A 73 -4.11 6.65 -12.07
N ARG A 74 -2.83 6.22 -12.00
CA ARG A 74 -1.71 7.14 -11.86
C ARG A 74 -1.55 8.10 -13.03
N GLU A 75 -1.76 7.62 -14.24
CA GLU A 75 -1.58 8.41 -15.47
C GLU A 75 -2.77 9.36 -15.71
N GLU A 76 -4.01 8.89 -15.53
CA GLU A 76 -5.21 9.61 -15.91
C GLU A 76 -5.78 10.49 -14.78
N ALA A 77 -5.64 10.08 -13.53
CA ALA A 77 -6.20 10.77 -12.37
C ALA A 77 -5.15 11.34 -11.40
N ASP A 78 -3.85 11.15 -11.69
CA ASP A 78 -2.72 11.63 -10.86
C ASP A 78 -2.81 11.22 -9.38
N VAL A 79 -3.33 10.01 -9.12
CA VAL A 79 -3.54 9.49 -7.77
C VAL A 79 -2.35 8.66 -7.27
N THR A 80 -2.26 8.51 -5.95
CA THR A 80 -1.32 7.60 -5.31
C THR A 80 -1.61 6.14 -5.71
N PRO A 81 -0.59 5.28 -5.97
CA PRO A 81 -0.80 3.92 -6.46
C PRO A 81 -1.55 3.04 -5.46
N PRO A 82 -2.83 2.70 -5.68
CA PRO A 82 -3.64 2.03 -4.66
C PRO A 82 -3.51 0.50 -4.66
N GLY A 83 -2.93 -0.09 -5.73
CA GLY A 83 -3.09 -1.51 -6.02
C GLY A 83 -2.60 -2.45 -4.94
N ASP A 84 -1.37 -2.27 -4.47
CA ASP A 84 -0.76 -3.14 -3.45
C ASP A 84 -1.31 -2.84 -2.05
N VAL A 85 -1.55 -1.56 -1.74
CA VAL A 85 -2.23 -1.12 -0.51
C VAL A 85 -3.60 -1.77 -0.41
N ARG A 86 -4.42 -1.69 -1.47
CA ARG A 86 -5.75 -2.33 -1.53
C ARG A 86 -5.68 -3.84 -1.26
N LYS A 87 -4.68 -4.53 -1.82
CA LYS A 87 -4.52 -5.98 -1.61
C LYS A 87 -4.23 -6.30 -0.14
N CYS A 88 -3.41 -5.48 0.51
CA CYS A 88 -3.06 -5.63 1.93
C CYS A 88 -4.27 -5.33 2.82
N ILE A 89 -5.02 -4.23 2.59
CA ILE A 89 -6.25 -3.93 3.34
C ILE A 89 -7.26 -5.08 3.21
N ALA A 90 -7.49 -5.58 1.99
CA ALA A 90 -8.40 -6.71 1.75
C ALA A 90 -7.94 -8.02 2.43
N ALA A 91 -6.63 -8.17 2.68
CA ALA A 91 -6.08 -9.31 3.40
C ALA A 91 -6.26 -9.17 4.93
N MET A 92 -6.35 -7.94 5.41
CA MET A 92 -6.58 -7.61 6.83
C MET A 92 -8.06 -7.60 7.22
N ALA A 93 -8.99 -7.62 6.26
CA ALA A 93 -10.43 -7.63 6.52
C ALA A 93 -10.81 -8.73 7.53
N ALA A 94 -11.66 -8.39 8.50
CA ALA A 94 -12.09 -9.31 9.56
C ALA A 94 -12.76 -10.56 9.01
N ASP A 95 -13.62 -10.40 8.00
CA ASP A 95 -14.25 -11.50 7.27
C ASP A 95 -13.93 -11.42 5.77
N PRO A 96 -13.11 -12.35 5.24
CA PRO A 96 -12.82 -12.42 3.82
C PRO A 96 -14.02 -12.78 2.94
N ASN A 97 -15.11 -13.28 3.56
CA ASN A 97 -16.35 -13.69 2.91
C ASN A 97 -17.45 -12.63 2.94
N ASP A 98 -17.26 -11.57 3.73
CA ASP A 98 -18.19 -10.45 3.78
C ASP A 98 -18.43 -9.87 2.36
N PRO A 99 -19.69 -9.52 2.02
CA PRO A 99 -20.03 -8.96 0.72
C PRO A 99 -19.24 -7.70 0.36
N LEU A 100 -18.95 -6.82 1.32
CA LEU A 100 -18.17 -5.60 1.09
C LEU A 100 -16.71 -5.94 0.81
N THR A 101 -16.12 -6.88 1.57
CA THR A 101 -14.74 -7.38 1.32
C THR A 101 -14.63 -8.02 -0.07
N LYS A 102 -15.64 -8.78 -0.50
CA LYS A 102 -15.69 -9.35 -1.86
C LYS A 102 -15.83 -8.26 -2.92
N ALA A 103 -16.73 -7.30 -2.70
CA ALA A 103 -16.93 -6.16 -3.59
C ALA A 103 -15.66 -5.32 -3.71
N PHE A 104 -14.96 -5.03 -2.62
CA PHE A 104 -13.70 -4.30 -2.62
C PHE A 104 -12.61 -4.94 -3.50
N LYS A 105 -12.64 -6.26 -3.63
CA LYS A 105 -11.74 -7.03 -4.52
C LYS A 105 -12.29 -7.18 -5.94
N TYR A 106 -13.57 -6.86 -6.17
CA TYR A 106 -14.21 -7.08 -7.46
C TYR A 106 -13.59 -6.23 -8.57
N ARG A 107 -13.41 -6.85 -9.73
CA ARG A 107 -12.80 -6.24 -10.91
C ARG A 107 -13.84 -6.04 -12.00
N PHE A 108 -14.02 -4.80 -12.42
CA PHE A 108 -14.97 -4.42 -13.45
C PHE A 108 -14.36 -4.56 -14.85
N SER A 109 -14.73 -5.58 -15.61
CA SER A 109 -14.26 -5.79 -17.00
C SER A 109 -14.65 -4.64 -17.91
N PHE A 110 -15.85 -4.09 -17.75
CA PHE A 110 -16.37 -2.97 -18.54
C PHE A 110 -15.71 -1.61 -18.19
N ALA A 111 -15.11 -1.48 -17.01
CA ALA A 111 -14.42 -0.28 -16.56
C ALA A 111 -12.89 -0.51 -16.53
N ARG A 112 -12.29 -0.85 -17.67
CA ARG A 112 -10.84 -0.99 -17.88
C ARG A 112 -10.14 -1.90 -16.85
N ASN A 113 -10.87 -2.89 -16.35
CA ASN A 113 -10.38 -3.80 -15.31
C ASN A 113 -10.00 -3.11 -13.98
N HIS A 114 -10.55 -1.94 -13.68
CA HIS A 114 -10.39 -1.37 -12.35
C HIS A 114 -11.05 -2.26 -11.29
N THR A 115 -10.43 -2.32 -10.10
CA THR A 115 -11.08 -2.93 -8.94
C THR A 115 -11.84 -1.86 -8.17
N LEU A 116 -12.97 -2.25 -7.54
CA LEU A 116 -13.73 -1.30 -6.72
C LEU A 116 -12.84 -0.66 -5.65
N GLY A 117 -12.02 -1.44 -4.96
CA GLY A 117 -11.15 -0.91 -3.92
C GLY A 117 -10.08 0.07 -4.42
N ASN A 118 -9.56 -0.10 -5.67
CA ASN A 118 -8.67 0.91 -6.25
C ASN A 118 -9.43 2.22 -6.50
N LEU A 119 -10.65 2.14 -7.06
CA LEU A 119 -11.49 3.30 -7.30
C LEU A 119 -11.89 3.98 -5.98
N MET A 120 -12.23 3.20 -4.96
CA MET A 120 -12.57 3.73 -3.62
C MET A 120 -11.39 4.46 -3.00
N LEU A 121 -10.18 3.87 -2.97
CA LEU A 121 -8.99 4.52 -2.42
C LEU A 121 -8.68 5.82 -3.16
N SER A 122 -8.75 5.84 -4.49
CA SER A 122 -8.52 7.06 -5.27
C SER A 122 -9.57 8.13 -5.02
N ALA A 123 -10.86 7.76 -4.95
CA ALA A 123 -11.94 8.70 -4.67
C ALA A 123 -11.87 9.24 -3.22
N LEU A 124 -11.52 8.38 -2.26
CA LEU A 124 -11.36 8.78 -0.87
C LEU A 124 -10.12 9.66 -0.65
N GLU A 125 -9.04 9.43 -1.39
CA GLU A 125 -7.85 10.29 -1.37
C GLU A 125 -8.20 11.72 -1.78
N ASP A 126 -8.97 11.88 -2.87
CA ASP A 126 -9.46 13.19 -3.32
C ASP A 126 -10.43 13.82 -2.32
N ALA A 127 -11.40 13.05 -1.83
CA ALA A 127 -12.45 13.55 -0.92
C ALA A 127 -11.93 13.88 0.49
N ALA A 128 -11.01 13.09 1.03
CA ALA A 128 -10.44 13.30 2.36
C ALA A 128 -9.15 14.16 2.35
N GLY A 129 -8.60 14.45 1.16
CA GLY A 129 -7.41 15.26 0.98
C GLY A 129 -6.09 14.56 1.35
N SER A 130 -6.11 13.25 1.66
CA SER A 130 -4.88 12.49 1.90
C SER A 130 -5.06 10.99 1.67
N PHE A 131 -4.01 10.34 1.14
CA PHE A 131 -4.00 8.90 0.94
C PHE A 131 -4.01 8.09 2.25
N PRO A 132 -3.27 8.46 3.32
CA PRO A 132 -3.38 7.80 4.61
C PRO A 132 -4.79 7.81 5.20
N GLU A 133 -5.54 8.89 5.04
CA GLU A 133 -6.93 8.95 5.49
C GLU A 133 -7.83 8.02 4.65
N ALA A 134 -7.61 7.95 3.33
CA ALA A 134 -8.30 7.00 2.46
C ALA A 134 -8.06 5.55 2.90
N ILE A 135 -6.82 5.20 3.26
CA ILE A 135 -6.46 3.89 3.81
C ILE A 135 -7.25 3.63 5.10
N SER A 136 -7.19 4.55 6.05
CA SER A 136 -7.87 4.44 7.36
C SER A 136 -9.38 4.25 7.20
N ILE A 137 -10.01 4.97 6.27
CA ILE A 137 -11.45 4.80 5.98
C ILE A 137 -11.71 3.40 5.43
N CYS A 138 -10.90 2.91 4.47
CA CYS A 138 -11.07 1.57 3.92
C CYS A 138 -10.82 0.47 4.97
N GLU A 139 -9.85 0.64 5.86
CA GLU A 139 -9.59 -0.27 6.97
C GLU A 139 -10.81 -0.37 7.90
N ARG A 140 -11.39 0.76 8.28
CA ARG A 140 -12.62 0.78 9.09
C ARG A 140 -13.81 0.13 8.37
N LEU A 141 -13.99 0.41 7.09
CA LEU A 141 -15.09 -0.16 6.30
C LEU A 141 -15.03 -1.68 6.19
N LEU A 142 -13.82 -2.25 6.18
CA LEU A 142 -13.61 -3.70 6.10
C LEU A 142 -13.37 -4.35 7.47
N ASP A 143 -13.51 -3.61 8.56
CA ASP A 143 -13.18 -4.04 9.92
C ASP A 143 -11.78 -4.72 9.96
N ALA A 144 -10.79 -4.02 9.40
CA ALA A 144 -9.44 -4.56 9.24
C ALA A 144 -8.80 -4.82 10.62
N ARG A 145 -8.15 -5.98 10.75
CA ARG A 145 -7.49 -6.44 11.98
C ARG A 145 -6.04 -5.97 12.11
N GLY A 146 -5.62 -5.02 11.27
CA GLY A 146 -4.26 -4.49 11.24
C GLY A 146 -4.19 -3.24 10.39
N HIS A 147 -2.99 -2.69 10.21
CA HIS A 147 -2.77 -1.42 9.54
C HIS A 147 -1.87 -1.55 8.31
N VAL A 148 -2.16 -0.77 7.27
CA VAL A 148 -1.36 -0.68 6.05
C VAL A 148 -0.73 0.70 5.94
N TYR A 149 0.59 0.74 5.91
CA TYR A 149 1.37 1.96 5.76
C TYR A 149 2.04 2.00 4.39
N PRO A 150 1.85 3.06 3.58
CA PRO A 150 2.71 3.30 2.43
C PRO A 150 4.15 3.56 2.91
N SER A 151 5.15 3.06 2.19
CA SER A 151 6.56 3.33 2.56
C SER A 151 6.94 4.80 2.39
N THR A 152 6.31 5.47 1.43
CA THR A 152 6.40 6.92 1.15
C THR A 152 5.08 7.41 0.57
N LEU A 153 4.80 8.69 0.68
CA LEU A 153 3.67 9.35 0.00
C LEU A 153 4.12 10.02 -1.31
N ASP A 154 5.43 10.02 -1.57
CA ASP A 154 5.98 10.62 -2.78
C ASP A 154 5.67 9.78 -4.01
N ARG A 155 5.53 10.46 -5.14
CA ARG A 155 5.38 9.82 -6.44
C ARG A 155 6.74 9.27 -6.89
N VAL A 156 6.92 7.97 -6.73
CA VAL A 156 8.14 7.27 -7.11
C VAL A 156 7.93 6.37 -8.33
N THR A 157 8.97 6.22 -9.13
CA THR A 157 9.03 5.28 -10.25
C THR A 157 10.19 4.32 -10.04
N LEU A 158 9.95 3.02 -10.19
CA LEU A 158 11.00 2.02 -10.15
C LEU A 158 11.87 2.15 -11.39
N THR A 159 13.19 2.25 -11.21
CA THR A 159 14.17 2.13 -12.27
C THR A 159 14.93 0.82 -12.08
N ALA A 160 15.30 0.16 -13.18
CA ALA A 160 16.05 -1.08 -13.12
C ALA A 160 17.14 -1.12 -14.19
N ARG A 161 18.24 -1.82 -13.89
CA ARG A 161 19.27 -2.20 -14.84
C ARG A 161 19.33 -3.71 -14.95
N THR A 162 19.30 -4.21 -16.15
CA THR A 162 19.43 -5.64 -16.44
C THR A 162 20.89 -6.04 -16.57
N ARG A 163 21.20 -7.33 -16.41
CA ARG A 163 22.56 -7.88 -16.55
C ARG A 163 23.16 -7.69 -17.95
N ASP A 164 22.33 -7.58 -18.99
CA ASP A 164 22.74 -7.26 -20.35
C ASP A 164 22.88 -5.75 -20.61
N GLY A 165 22.83 -4.91 -19.56
CA GLY A 165 23.11 -3.47 -19.59
C GLY A 165 21.96 -2.56 -19.98
N ARG A 166 20.73 -3.10 -20.21
CA ARG A 166 19.56 -2.27 -20.53
C ARG A 166 19.05 -1.55 -19.29
N SER A 167 18.61 -0.32 -19.47
CA SER A 167 17.87 0.44 -18.46
C SER A 167 16.37 0.28 -18.69
N LEU A 168 15.64 -0.02 -17.63
CA LEU A 168 14.18 -0.17 -17.63
C LEU A 168 13.60 0.87 -16.67
N GLU A 169 12.42 1.36 -17.00
CA GLU A 169 11.64 2.28 -16.18
C GLU A 169 10.23 1.74 -15.99
N GLY A 170 9.76 1.76 -14.76
CA GLY A 170 8.47 1.22 -14.36
C GLY A 170 8.57 -0.18 -13.74
N GLN A 171 7.76 -0.39 -12.71
CA GLN A 171 7.68 -1.67 -11.99
C GLN A 171 7.10 -2.78 -12.88
N ALA A 172 6.06 -2.47 -13.65
CA ALA A 172 5.45 -3.43 -14.57
C ALA A 172 6.44 -3.88 -15.65
N VAL A 173 7.24 -2.94 -16.21
CA VAL A 173 8.28 -3.25 -17.21
C VAL A 173 9.36 -4.13 -16.59
N ALA A 174 9.82 -3.79 -15.38
CA ALA A 174 10.83 -4.57 -14.66
C ALA A 174 10.35 -5.99 -14.34
N CYS A 175 9.08 -6.16 -13.92
CA CYS A 175 8.47 -7.46 -13.65
C CYS A 175 8.44 -8.39 -14.87
N HIS A 176 8.29 -7.85 -16.07
CA HIS A 176 8.19 -8.62 -17.33
C HIS A 176 9.54 -8.70 -18.06
N SER A 177 10.64 -8.28 -17.44
CA SER A 177 11.96 -8.39 -18.05
C SER A 177 12.32 -9.86 -18.32
N ARG A 178 12.75 -10.14 -19.56
CA ARG A 178 13.26 -11.47 -19.94
C ARG A 178 14.68 -11.73 -19.45
N THR A 179 15.40 -10.66 -19.08
CA THR A 179 16.77 -10.74 -18.55
C THR A 179 16.75 -10.42 -17.07
N ALA A 180 17.57 -11.11 -16.30
CA ALA A 180 17.71 -10.90 -14.87
C ALA A 180 18.06 -9.43 -14.56
N LEU A 181 17.43 -8.88 -13.53
CA LEU A 181 17.76 -7.56 -13.02
C LEU A 181 19.07 -7.64 -12.20
N GLU A 182 19.92 -6.63 -12.36
CA GLU A 182 21.18 -6.48 -11.61
C GLU A 182 21.01 -5.46 -10.50
N ARG A 183 20.33 -4.35 -10.80
CA ARG A 183 20.17 -3.21 -9.88
C ARG A 183 18.79 -2.61 -10.06
N VAL A 184 18.22 -2.09 -8.97
CA VAL A 184 17.02 -1.26 -9.00
C VAL A 184 17.25 0.00 -8.19
N GLY A 185 16.47 1.04 -8.49
CA GLY A 185 16.46 2.33 -7.82
C GLY A 185 15.06 2.92 -7.81
N LEU A 186 14.85 3.93 -7.00
CA LEU A 186 13.65 4.77 -7.04
C LEU A 186 14.02 6.12 -7.64
N ARG A 187 13.18 6.60 -8.56
CA ARG A 187 13.26 7.95 -9.13
C ARG A 187 12.03 8.73 -8.68
N ALA A 188 12.26 9.95 -8.19
CA ALA A 188 11.26 10.93 -7.85
C ALA A 188 11.67 12.31 -8.36
N ALA A 189 10.78 13.31 -8.29
CA ALA A 189 11.07 14.70 -8.66
C ALA A 189 11.98 15.39 -7.63
N HIS A 190 12.01 14.88 -6.40
CA HIS A 190 12.81 15.36 -5.27
C HIS A 190 13.36 14.17 -4.48
N GLU A 191 14.13 14.44 -3.43
CA GLU A 191 14.55 13.39 -2.49
C GLU A 191 13.33 12.72 -1.85
N VAL A 192 13.29 11.39 -1.87
CA VAL A 192 12.15 10.61 -1.37
C VAL A 192 12.04 10.76 0.14
N VAL A 193 10.87 11.18 0.61
CA VAL A 193 10.58 11.31 2.04
C VAL A 193 9.84 10.05 2.52
N PRO A 194 10.33 9.38 3.58
CA PRO A 194 9.64 8.24 4.15
C PRO A 194 8.34 8.66 4.85
N TYR A 195 7.33 7.80 4.82
CA TYR A 195 6.14 8.00 5.63
C TYR A 195 6.45 7.62 7.09
N GLN A 196 6.46 8.62 7.98
CA GLN A 196 6.92 8.44 9.36
C GLN A 196 6.22 7.32 10.13
N PRO A 197 4.86 7.17 10.05
CA PRO A 197 4.19 6.06 10.72
C PRO A 197 4.67 4.67 10.25
N ALA A 198 5.11 4.53 8.99
CA ALA A 198 5.71 3.28 8.50
C ALA A 198 7.04 2.99 9.20
N LEU A 199 7.89 4.01 9.38
CA LEU A 199 9.16 3.86 10.11
C LEU A 199 8.95 3.56 11.59
N GLU A 200 7.95 4.18 12.21
CA GLU A 200 7.57 3.93 13.60
C GLU A 200 7.10 2.49 13.78
N ALA A 201 6.18 2.02 12.93
CA ALA A 201 5.72 0.64 12.96
C ALA A 201 6.88 -0.36 12.83
N ILE A 202 7.85 -0.11 11.94
CA ILE A 202 9.04 -0.95 11.77
C ILE A 202 9.91 -0.95 13.05
N ARG A 203 10.17 0.22 13.64
CA ARG A 203 11.01 0.32 14.87
C ARG A 203 10.38 -0.38 16.07
N GLU A 204 9.06 -0.35 16.14
CA GLU A 204 8.29 -0.93 17.22
C GLU A 204 7.98 -2.41 17.04
N ALA A 205 8.30 -2.99 15.89
CA ALA A 205 8.03 -4.38 15.57
C ALA A 205 8.85 -5.33 16.47
N ASP A 206 8.20 -6.40 16.92
CA ASP A 206 8.84 -7.53 17.61
C ASP A 206 9.27 -8.62 16.59
N LEU A 207 8.76 -8.54 15.36
CA LEU A 207 9.13 -9.40 14.24
C LEU A 207 8.95 -8.64 12.93
N ILE A 208 9.93 -8.72 12.03
CA ILE A 208 9.86 -8.17 10.69
C ILE A 208 9.88 -9.30 9.66
N VAL A 209 8.88 -9.30 8.77
CA VAL A 209 8.76 -10.27 7.68
C VAL A 209 9.00 -9.58 6.35
N LEU A 210 10.07 -9.96 5.66
CA LEU A 210 10.37 -9.49 4.30
C LEU A 210 9.73 -10.41 3.27
N GLY A 211 8.63 -9.96 2.66
CA GLY A 211 7.91 -10.71 1.64
C GLY A 211 6.84 -11.68 2.18
N PRO A 212 6.50 -12.77 1.43
CA PRO A 212 7.04 -13.14 0.11
C PRO A 212 6.73 -12.12 -0.98
N GLY A 213 7.52 -12.14 -2.04
CA GLY A 213 7.33 -11.24 -3.17
C GLY A 213 8.57 -11.19 -4.06
N SER A 214 8.45 -10.53 -5.19
CA SER A 214 9.60 -10.28 -6.06
C SER A 214 10.64 -9.43 -5.31
N LEU A 215 11.87 -9.93 -5.23
CA LEU A 215 12.96 -9.23 -4.56
C LEU A 215 13.14 -7.82 -5.11
N PHE A 216 13.22 -7.68 -6.43
CA PHE A 216 13.55 -6.40 -7.08
C PHE A 216 12.35 -5.46 -7.24
N THR A 217 11.12 -5.96 -7.27
CA THR A 217 9.95 -5.15 -7.61
C THR A 217 8.95 -4.98 -6.47
N SER A 218 9.10 -5.75 -5.37
CA SER A 218 8.20 -5.67 -4.22
C SER A 218 8.93 -5.47 -2.88
N ILE A 219 10.13 -6.03 -2.70
CA ILE A 219 10.86 -5.96 -1.42
C ILE A 219 11.87 -4.80 -1.44
N ILE A 220 12.85 -4.83 -2.36
CA ILE A 220 13.89 -3.80 -2.44
C ILE A 220 13.32 -2.38 -2.58
N PRO A 221 12.23 -2.11 -3.33
CA PRO A 221 11.67 -0.76 -3.42
C PRO A 221 11.28 -0.16 -2.07
N ASN A 222 10.82 -0.97 -1.10
CA ASN A 222 10.60 -0.50 0.27
C ASN A 222 11.92 -0.13 0.96
N LEU A 223 12.96 -0.96 0.79
CA LEU A 223 14.27 -0.78 1.42
C LEU A 223 15.05 0.41 0.85
N LEU A 224 14.69 0.87 -0.36
CA LEU A 224 15.28 2.04 -1.01
C LEU A 224 14.68 3.36 -0.49
N VAL A 225 13.57 3.32 0.22
CA VAL A 225 13.02 4.53 0.86
C VAL A 225 13.93 4.89 2.03
N PRO A 226 14.39 6.16 2.12
CA PRO A 226 15.29 6.62 3.19
C PRO A 226 14.75 6.27 4.58
N GLY A 227 15.63 5.82 5.47
CA GLY A 227 15.30 5.50 6.86
C GLY A 227 14.67 4.12 7.08
N VAL A 228 14.15 3.42 6.06
CA VAL A 228 13.55 2.09 6.23
C VAL A 228 14.57 1.06 6.73
N VAL A 229 15.75 0.99 6.11
CA VAL A 229 16.81 0.07 6.54
C VAL A 229 17.29 0.41 7.96
N ASP A 230 17.40 1.69 8.29
CA ASP A 230 17.80 2.11 9.63
C ASP A 230 16.72 1.81 10.66
N ALA A 231 15.44 1.95 10.31
CA ALA A 231 14.33 1.54 11.16
C ALA A 231 14.35 0.03 11.42
N ILE A 232 14.63 -0.80 10.40
CA ILE A 232 14.80 -2.26 10.55
C ILE A 232 15.96 -2.58 11.51
N ARG A 233 17.11 -1.93 11.35
CA ARG A 233 18.28 -2.14 12.24
C ARG A 233 18.04 -1.70 13.68
N ALA A 234 17.18 -0.71 13.87
CA ALA A 234 16.83 -0.18 15.19
C ALA A 234 15.64 -0.90 15.83
N SER A 235 14.97 -1.80 15.13
CA SER A 235 13.84 -2.56 15.66
C SER A 235 14.32 -3.58 16.69
N LYS A 236 13.36 -4.10 17.46
CA LYS A 236 13.59 -5.16 18.45
C LYS A 236 13.49 -6.57 17.85
N GLY A 237 12.88 -6.66 16.65
CA GLY A 237 12.65 -7.90 15.94
C GLY A 237 13.77 -8.32 15.00
#